data_4430be03e6030aa55fe1909c9335efdc
#
_entry.id   4430be03e6030aa55fe1909c9335efdc
#
_cell.length_a   1.000
_cell.length_b   1.000
_cell.length_c   1.000
_cell.angle_alpha   90.00
_cell.angle_beta   90.00
_cell.angle_gamma   90.00
#
_symmetry.space_group_name_H-M   'P 1'
#
loop_
_entity.id
_entity.type
_entity.pdbx_description
1 polymer ?
#
loop_
_entity_poly.entity_id
_entity_poly.type
_entity_poly.pdbx_seq_one_letter_code
_entity_poly.pdbx_strand_id
1 'polypeptide(L)'
;MDSGRPIGFFSSLKFELSVLIVISTAIAFVMAWFLLKVGLTGWVAMPITLAVALGITYFFSRGLTTPLRQMRDAAEAMAEGDYTVRVQTGTDSNDEIGMLARSFNEMAEELQHADQMRNDLIANVSHELRTPVSALQAMLENLADGVVEPTPANMESILNQTHRLSDLIAFLLDLSRMEAGAASLQIERFNFADFIDETIEPLEIADSGHAHTIDMHVPDDLTMEGDQDRLRQLFTNVIGNALKHSPDDTAVLIETHENKTNDTIVTNVVNFGSQIPVEARSDIFRRFVKGKTGPGTESGGTGLGLSIARWAAQLHGGTVRVVDDPRGADFEITLPKHHIQADVAKSAHSGDA
;
A
#
# COMPACT_ATOMS: atom_id res chain seq x y z
N MET A 1 18.05 -10.81 -2.84
CA MET A 1 19.37 -11.03 -3.51
C MET A 1 19.06 -11.63 -4.86
N ASP A 2 18.76 -10.80 -5.83
CA ASP A 2 18.56 -11.26 -7.20
C ASP A 2 19.84 -10.89 -7.96
N SER A 3 20.60 -11.93 -8.31
CA SER A 3 21.83 -11.81 -9.06
C SER A 3 21.48 -11.33 -10.46
N GLY A 4 21.70 -10.02 -10.72
CA GLY A 4 21.56 -9.44 -12.03
C GLY A 4 22.28 -10.31 -13.05
N ARG A 5 21.55 -10.97 -13.92
CA ARG A 5 22.12 -11.70 -15.05
C ARG A 5 22.90 -10.67 -15.88
N PRO A 6 24.20 -10.85 -16.10
CA PRO A 6 24.95 -9.94 -16.93
C PRO A 6 24.30 -9.91 -18.31
N ILE A 7 23.99 -8.71 -18.78
CA ILE A 7 23.54 -8.49 -20.16
C ILE A 7 24.56 -9.16 -21.05
N GLY A 8 24.12 -10.10 -21.90
CA GLY A 8 25.04 -10.80 -22.77
C GLY A 8 25.81 -9.80 -23.61
N PHE A 9 27.10 -9.99 -23.80
CA PHE A 9 27.99 -9.07 -24.54
C PHE A 9 27.41 -8.65 -25.90
N PHE A 10 26.57 -9.50 -26.51
CA PHE A 10 25.91 -9.28 -27.81
C PHE A 10 24.63 -8.44 -27.73
N SER A 11 24.09 -8.15 -26.53
CA SER A 11 22.89 -7.35 -26.33
C SER A 11 23.17 -5.94 -25.82
N SER A 12 24.43 -5.55 -25.72
CA SER A 12 24.83 -4.22 -25.29
C SER A 12 24.67 -3.19 -26.43
N LEU A 13 24.04 -2.05 -26.15
CA LEU A 13 23.92 -0.90 -27.04
C LEU A 13 25.26 -0.50 -27.66
N LYS A 14 26.35 -0.57 -26.87
CA LYS A 14 27.72 -0.30 -27.35
C LYS A 14 28.16 -1.28 -28.41
N PHE A 15 27.83 -2.56 -28.24
CA PHE A 15 28.14 -3.60 -29.20
C PHE A 15 27.35 -3.40 -30.49
N GLU A 16 26.04 -3.14 -30.40
CA GLU A 16 25.16 -2.88 -31.55
C GLU A 16 25.64 -1.65 -32.35
N LEU A 17 25.96 -0.54 -31.65
CA LEU A 17 26.52 0.64 -32.30
C LEU A 17 27.87 0.35 -32.97
N SER A 18 28.75 -0.41 -32.33
CA SER A 18 30.04 -0.77 -32.90
C SER A 18 29.88 -1.66 -34.14
N VAL A 19 29.02 -2.65 -34.07
CA VAL A 19 28.70 -3.54 -35.20
C VAL A 19 28.09 -2.73 -36.35
N LEU A 20 27.18 -1.81 -36.05
CA LEU A 20 26.57 -0.94 -37.04
C LEU A 20 27.63 -0.10 -37.77
N ILE A 21 28.53 0.55 -37.03
CA ILE A 21 29.60 1.37 -37.63
C ILE A 21 30.49 0.50 -38.54
N VAL A 22 30.87 -0.70 -38.06
CA VAL A 22 31.72 -1.61 -38.84
C VAL A 22 30.99 -2.08 -40.10
N ILE A 23 29.72 -2.50 -39.99
CA ILE A 23 28.93 -2.98 -41.12
C ILE A 23 28.67 -1.84 -42.12
N SER A 24 28.27 -0.67 -41.67
CA SER A 24 28.04 0.52 -42.53
C SER A 24 29.30 0.90 -43.30
N THR A 25 30.45 0.91 -42.60
CA THR A 25 31.74 1.22 -43.21
C THR A 25 32.17 0.16 -44.21
N ALA A 26 31.97 -1.14 -43.88
CA ALA A 26 32.31 -2.24 -44.77
C ALA A 26 31.44 -2.25 -46.05
N ILE A 27 30.13 -2.00 -45.93
CA ILE A 27 29.22 -1.89 -47.05
C ILE A 27 29.62 -0.71 -47.96
N ALA A 28 29.91 0.44 -47.36
CA ALA A 28 30.38 1.62 -48.12
C ALA A 28 31.69 1.32 -48.88
N PHE A 29 32.64 0.64 -48.23
CA PHE A 29 33.89 0.26 -48.88
C PHE A 29 33.73 -0.73 -50.03
N VAL A 30 32.95 -1.78 -49.82
CA VAL A 30 32.66 -2.81 -50.83
C VAL A 30 31.91 -2.20 -52.02
N MET A 31 30.94 -1.32 -51.74
CA MET A 31 30.20 -0.60 -52.79
C MET A 31 31.11 0.33 -53.55
N ALA A 32 31.98 1.10 -52.93
CA ALA A 32 32.94 1.99 -53.58
C ALA A 32 33.86 1.18 -54.50
N TRP A 33 34.41 0.04 -54.01
CA TRP A 33 35.27 -0.84 -54.79
C TRP A 33 34.53 -1.43 -56.01
N PHE A 34 33.28 -1.88 -55.82
CA PHE A 34 32.47 -2.43 -56.91
C PHE A 34 32.16 -1.40 -58.01
N LEU A 35 31.76 -0.17 -57.61
CA LEU A 35 31.43 0.90 -58.55
C LEU A 35 32.65 1.32 -59.37
N LEU A 36 33.84 1.38 -58.78
CA LEU A 36 35.08 1.66 -59.46
C LEU A 36 35.45 0.52 -60.43
N LYS A 37 35.23 -0.74 -60.09
CA LYS A 37 35.49 -1.90 -60.94
C LYS A 37 34.55 -1.97 -62.14
N VAL A 38 33.32 -1.48 -62.04
CA VAL A 38 32.38 -1.36 -63.15
C VAL A 38 32.69 -0.19 -64.09
N GLY A 39 33.72 0.60 -63.76
CA GLY A 39 34.18 1.69 -64.63
C GLY A 39 33.58 3.06 -64.32
N LEU A 40 32.86 3.21 -63.18
CA LEU A 40 32.43 4.53 -62.78
C LEU A 40 33.63 5.36 -62.26
N THR A 41 33.64 6.65 -62.64
CA THR A 41 34.64 7.59 -62.16
C THR A 41 34.46 7.85 -60.66
N GLY A 42 35.57 8.08 -59.93
CA GLY A 42 35.50 8.35 -58.50
C GLY A 42 34.55 9.46 -58.09
N TRP A 43 34.37 10.46 -58.94
CA TRP A 43 33.44 11.56 -58.76
C TRP A 43 31.96 11.15 -58.70
N VAL A 44 31.60 10.03 -59.33
CA VAL A 44 30.25 9.48 -59.30
C VAL A 44 30.12 8.41 -58.23
N ALA A 45 31.13 7.58 -58.03
CA ALA A 45 31.10 6.51 -57.02
C ALA A 45 31.09 7.04 -55.57
N MET A 46 31.81 8.10 -55.24
CA MET A 46 31.85 8.66 -53.91
C MET A 46 30.50 9.20 -53.38
N PRO A 47 29.74 10.03 -54.11
CA PRO A 47 28.44 10.49 -53.62
C PRO A 47 27.42 9.37 -53.43
N ILE A 48 27.45 8.32 -54.27
CA ILE A 48 26.57 7.17 -54.14
C ILE A 48 26.87 6.37 -52.87
N THR A 49 28.15 6.08 -52.61
CA THR A 49 28.54 5.35 -51.41
C THR A 49 28.27 6.16 -50.14
N LEU A 50 28.47 7.47 -50.18
CA LEU A 50 28.13 8.38 -49.07
C LEU A 50 26.61 8.40 -48.80
N ALA A 51 25.80 8.48 -49.84
CA ALA A 51 24.32 8.47 -49.71
C ALA A 51 23.82 7.18 -49.09
N VAL A 52 24.38 6.02 -49.49
CA VAL A 52 24.03 4.72 -48.91
C VAL A 52 24.48 4.62 -47.42
N ALA A 53 25.69 5.05 -47.11
CA ALA A 53 26.18 5.04 -45.74
C ALA A 53 25.33 5.95 -44.81
N LEU A 54 24.96 7.15 -45.29
CA LEU A 54 24.06 8.06 -44.58
C LEU A 54 22.66 7.45 -44.44
N GLY A 55 22.12 6.78 -45.44
CA GLY A 55 20.84 6.09 -45.39
C GLY A 55 20.80 4.99 -44.34
N ILE A 56 21.84 4.16 -44.28
CA ILE A 56 21.99 3.11 -43.26
C ILE A 56 22.07 3.74 -41.88
N THR A 57 22.94 4.74 -41.69
CA THR A 57 23.11 5.43 -40.41
C THR A 57 21.79 6.09 -39.96
N TYR A 58 21.06 6.73 -40.85
CA TYR A 58 19.77 7.34 -40.57
C TYR A 58 18.72 6.31 -40.10
N PHE A 59 18.63 5.19 -40.82
CA PHE A 59 17.67 4.13 -40.49
C PHE A 59 17.92 3.57 -39.08
N PHE A 60 19.15 3.26 -38.74
CA PHE A 60 19.50 2.72 -37.42
C PHE A 60 19.44 3.79 -36.30
N SER A 61 19.86 5.02 -36.58
CA SER A 61 19.72 6.13 -35.63
C SER A 61 18.26 6.34 -35.23
N ARG A 62 17.33 6.11 -36.18
CA ARG A 62 15.90 6.22 -35.89
C ARG A 62 15.42 5.14 -34.90
N GLY A 63 15.96 3.92 -34.98
CA GLY A 63 15.68 2.84 -34.04
C GLY A 63 16.06 3.18 -32.59
N LEU A 64 17.16 3.89 -32.39
CA LEU A 64 17.63 4.30 -31.08
C LEU A 64 16.97 5.59 -30.55
N THR A 65 16.73 6.56 -31.43
CA THR A 65 16.23 7.89 -31.05
C THR A 65 14.74 7.89 -30.76
N THR A 66 13.97 7.02 -31.43
CA THR A 66 12.49 6.97 -31.27
C THR A 66 12.07 6.55 -29.86
N PRO A 67 12.60 5.46 -29.26
CA PRO A 67 12.26 5.08 -27.90
C PRO A 67 12.60 6.15 -26.87
N LEU A 68 13.78 6.79 -27.01
CA LEU A 68 14.20 7.86 -26.10
C LEU A 68 13.29 9.10 -26.18
N ARG A 69 12.79 9.43 -27.38
CA ARG A 69 11.80 10.51 -27.52
C ARG A 69 10.47 10.11 -26.88
N GLN A 70 10.01 8.88 -27.09
CA GLN A 70 8.80 8.40 -26.43
C GLN A 70 8.91 8.43 -24.91
N MET A 71 10.07 8.07 -24.34
CA MET A 71 10.31 8.18 -22.88
C MET A 71 10.27 9.63 -22.40
N ARG A 72 10.86 10.56 -23.16
CA ARG A 72 10.79 11.99 -22.83
C ARG A 72 9.35 12.49 -22.85
N ASP A 73 8.63 12.20 -23.92
CA ASP A 73 7.25 12.66 -24.12
C ASP A 73 6.31 12.03 -23.05
N ALA A 74 6.56 10.76 -22.69
CA ALA A 74 5.87 10.09 -21.60
C ALA A 74 6.21 10.69 -20.23
N ALA A 75 7.48 11.05 -19.99
CA ALA A 75 7.87 11.72 -18.75
C ALA A 75 7.27 13.13 -18.62
N GLU A 76 7.16 13.87 -19.72
CA GLU A 76 6.46 15.17 -19.75
C GLU A 76 4.97 15.00 -19.43
N ALA A 77 4.28 14.02 -20.02
CA ALA A 77 2.88 13.72 -19.72
C ALA A 77 2.68 13.30 -18.24
N MET A 78 3.60 12.48 -17.70
CA MET A 78 3.58 12.10 -16.28
C MET A 78 3.78 13.31 -15.35
N ALA A 79 4.61 14.26 -15.71
CA ALA A 79 4.78 15.50 -14.95
C ALA A 79 3.52 16.37 -14.94
N GLU A 80 2.65 16.23 -15.94
CA GLU A 80 1.34 16.88 -16.03
C GLU A 80 0.22 16.07 -15.32
N GLY A 81 0.56 14.88 -14.79
CA GLY A 81 -0.37 14.03 -14.03
C GLY A 81 -1.01 12.89 -14.85
N ASP A 82 -0.62 12.69 -16.11
CA ASP A 82 -1.07 11.54 -16.90
C ASP A 82 -0.15 10.34 -16.69
N TYR A 83 -0.45 9.53 -15.68
CA TYR A 83 0.29 8.30 -15.36
C TYR A 83 -0.14 7.09 -16.20
N THR A 84 -1.08 7.26 -17.15
CA THR A 84 -1.56 6.14 -18.01
C THR A 84 -0.65 5.88 -19.18
N VAL A 85 0.23 6.82 -19.52
CA VAL A 85 1.15 6.75 -20.64
C VAL A 85 2.15 5.61 -20.45
N ARG A 86 2.39 4.83 -21.51
CA ARG A 86 3.38 3.75 -21.54
C ARG A 86 4.27 3.91 -22.77
N VAL A 87 5.55 3.61 -22.58
CA VAL A 87 6.52 3.58 -23.68
C VAL A 87 6.41 2.24 -24.40
N GLN A 88 6.15 2.29 -25.70
CA GLN A 88 6.13 1.11 -26.54
C GLN A 88 7.56 0.82 -27.02
N THR A 89 8.19 -0.18 -26.45
CA THR A 89 9.36 -0.80 -27.06
C THR A 89 8.94 -2.03 -27.82
N GLY A 90 9.61 -2.29 -28.95
CA GLY A 90 9.41 -3.58 -29.65
C GLY A 90 9.58 -4.68 -28.61
N THR A 91 8.60 -5.54 -28.52
CA THR A 91 8.31 -6.50 -27.45
C THR A 91 9.45 -7.47 -27.10
N ASP A 92 10.59 -7.46 -27.81
CA ASP A 92 11.69 -8.41 -27.65
C ASP A 92 13.08 -7.78 -27.53
N SER A 93 13.22 -6.46 -27.41
CA SER A 93 14.55 -5.89 -27.24
C SER A 93 15.05 -6.12 -25.82
N ASN A 94 15.99 -7.08 -25.70
CA ASN A 94 16.72 -7.37 -24.48
C ASN A 94 17.99 -6.48 -24.34
N ASP A 95 17.97 -5.34 -25.05
CA ASP A 95 19.01 -4.31 -25.00
C ASP A 95 18.77 -3.33 -23.84
N GLU A 96 19.72 -2.45 -23.60
CA GLU A 96 19.65 -1.45 -22.52
C GLU A 96 18.44 -0.51 -22.66
N ILE A 97 18.01 -0.21 -23.88
CA ILE A 97 16.85 0.65 -24.17
C ILE A 97 15.55 -0.08 -23.79
N GLY A 98 15.44 -1.36 -24.12
CA GLY A 98 14.31 -2.19 -23.75
C GLY A 98 14.20 -2.37 -22.22
N MET A 99 15.33 -2.54 -21.54
CA MET A 99 15.34 -2.58 -20.06
C MET A 99 14.93 -1.25 -19.46
N LEU A 100 15.45 -0.14 -19.95
CA LEU A 100 15.08 1.20 -19.48
C LEU A 100 13.59 1.47 -19.67
N ALA A 101 13.02 1.07 -20.81
CA ALA A 101 11.59 1.24 -21.05
C ALA A 101 10.72 0.38 -20.14
N ARG A 102 11.14 -0.85 -19.82
CA ARG A 102 10.43 -1.68 -18.82
C ARG A 102 10.46 -1.04 -17.45
N SER A 103 11.64 -0.63 -16.96
CA SER A 103 11.74 0.07 -15.68
C SER A 103 10.95 1.37 -15.63
N PHE A 104 10.89 2.10 -16.76
CA PHE A 104 10.05 3.30 -16.88
C PHE A 104 8.56 2.95 -16.77
N ASN A 105 8.11 1.90 -17.46
CA ASN A 105 6.71 1.47 -17.41
C ASN A 105 6.32 0.93 -16.01
N GLU A 106 7.22 0.21 -15.34
CA GLU A 106 7.04 -0.24 -13.95
C GLU A 106 6.86 0.96 -13.01
N MET A 107 7.74 1.97 -13.13
CA MET A 107 7.60 3.22 -12.37
C MET A 107 6.28 3.95 -12.67
N ALA A 108 5.87 4.00 -13.95
CA ALA A 108 4.61 4.61 -14.36
C ALA A 108 3.40 3.87 -13.77
N GLU A 109 3.46 2.54 -13.69
CA GLU A 109 2.42 1.71 -13.06
C GLU A 109 2.33 1.96 -11.56
N GLU A 110 3.47 2.02 -10.86
CA GLU A 110 3.51 2.35 -9.43
C GLU A 110 2.93 3.74 -9.14
N LEU A 111 3.30 4.75 -9.94
CA LEU A 111 2.75 6.11 -9.79
C LEU A 111 1.25 6.16 -10.08
N GLN A 112 0.78 5.48 -11.13
CA GLN A 112 -0.65 5.38 -11.45
C GLN A 112 -1.43 4.74 -10.30
N HIS A 113 -0.89 3.66 -9.74
CA HIS A 113 -1.53 2.98 -8.61
C HIS A 113 -1.56 3.85 -7.35
N ALA A 114 -0.48 4.59 -7.08
CA ALA A 114 -0.41 5.52 -5.95
C ALA A 114 -1.41 6.68 -6.10
N ASP A 115 -1.51 7.28 -7.30
CA ASP A 115 -2.48 8.34 -7.59
C ASP A 115 -3.92 7.85 -7.47
N GLN A 116 -4.22 6.67 -8.00
CA GLN A 116 -5.54 6.07 -7.89
C GLN A 116 -5.92 5.80 -6.43
N MET A 117 -5.01 5.24 -5.63
CA MET A 117 -5.25 5.04 -4.19
C MET A 117 -5.50 6.37 -3.48
N ARG A 118 -4.78 7.44 -3.83
CA ARG A 118 -5.00 8.79 -3.27
C ARG A 118 -6.37 9.34 -3.63
N ASN A 119 -6.79 9.21 -4.89
CA ASN A 119 -8.09 9.70 -5.37
C ASN A 119 -9.25 8.92 -4.73
N ASP A 120 -9.13 7.60 -4.62
CA ASP A 120 -10.10 6.74 -3.94
C ASP A 120 -10.21 7.12 -2.45
N LEU A 121 -9.08 7.42 -1.80
CA LEU A 121 -9.07 7.90 -0.41
C LEU A 121 -9.86 9.20 -0.27
N ILE A 122 -9.59 10.21 -1.10
CA ILE A 122 -10.28 11.52 -1.05
C ILE A 122 -11.77 11.33 -1.27
N ALA A 123 -12.18 10.51 -2.25
CA ALA A 123 -13.58 10.24 -2.54
C ALA A 123 -14.28 9.55 -1.35
N ASN A 124 -13.66 8.51 -0.78
CA ASN A 124 -14.20 7.76 0.34
C ASN A 124 -14.30 8.63 1.61
N VAL A 125 -13.26 9.39 1.92
CA VAL A 125 -13.26 10.35 3.05
C VAL A 125 -14.39 11.35 2.90
N SER A 126 -14.55 11.93 1.71
CA SER A 126 -15.62 12.91 1.44
C SER A 126 -17.01 12.30 1.65
N HIS A 127 -17.19 11.04 1.26
CA HIS A 127 -18.45 10.33 1.45
C HIS A 127 -18.72 9.99 2.92
N GLU A 128 -17.72 9.45 3.63
CA GLU A 128 -17.84 9.05 5.04
C GLU A 128 -17.95 10.27 5.99
N LEU A 129 -17.44 11.44 5.61
CA LEU A 129 -17.68 12.71 6.33
C LEU A 129 -19.08 13.27 6.06
N ARG A 130 -19.56 13.22 4.83
CA ARG A 130 -20.85 13.80 4.46
C ARG A 130 -22.01 13.16 5.20
N THR A 131 -21.98 11.84 5.36
CA THR A 131 -23.06 11.05 5.99
C THR A 131 -23.33 11.49 7.44
N PRO A 132 -22.34 11.48 8.39
CA PRO A 132 -22.59 11.90 9.76
C PRO A 132 -22.88 13.39 9.87
N VAL A 133 -22.27 14.24 9.05
CA VAL A 133 -22.55 15.67 9.03
C VAL A 133 -24.00 15.95 8.63
N SER A 134 -24.51 15.31 7.57
CA SER A 134 -25.90 15.47 7.14
C SER A 134 -26.89 14.90 8.17
N ALA A 135 -26.55 13.80 8.83
CA ALA A 135 -27.37 13.24 9.90
C ALA A 135 -27.44 14.18 11.11
N LEU A 136 -26.28 14.72 11.54
CA LEU A 136 -26.21 15.72 12.61
C LEU A 136 -27.03 16.97 12.27
N GLN A 137 -26.89 17.49 11.06
CA GLN A 137 -27.62 18.66 10.61
C GLN A 137 -29.13 18.42 10.66
N ALA A 138 -29.61 17.31 10.10
CA ALA A 138 -31.04 16.97 10.11
C ALA A 138 -31.59 16.77 11.54
N MET A 139 -30.82 16.15 12.43
CA MET A 139 -31.23 15.98 13.85
C MET A 139 -31.34 17.34 14.56
N LEU A 140 -30.35 18.22 14.35
CA LEU A 140 -30.33 19.56 14.97
C LEU A 140 -31.43 20.49 14.39
N GLU A 141 -31.69 20.43 13.09
CA GLU A 141 -32.79 21.16 12.45
C GLU A 141 -34.15 20.70 12.99
N ASN A 142 -34.40 19.40 13.10
CA ASN A 142 -35.62 18.85 13.67
C ASN A 142 -35.85 19.25 15.15
N LEU A 143 -34.77 19.34 15.93
CA LEU A 143 -34.82 19.86 17.29
C LEU A 143 -35.11 21.35 17.34
N ALA A 144 -34.45 22.13 16.48
CA ALA A 144 -34.61 23.57 16.41
C ALA A 144 -36.04 23.97 15.98
N ASP A 145 -36.62 23.23 15.04
CA ASP A 145 -37.96 23.42 14.52
C ASP A 145 -39.06 22.84 15.46
N GLY A 146 -38.68 22.21 16.57
CA GLY A 146 -39.62 21.60 17.52
C GLY A 146 -40.34 20.36 16.98
N VAL A 147 -39.84 19.77 15.89
CA VAL A 147 -40.38 18.52 15.30
C VAL A 147 -40.06 17.32 16.17
N VAL A 148 -38.90 17.36 16.83
CA VAL A 148 -38.41 16.32 17.73
C VAL A 148 -38.11 16.95 19.10
N GLU A 149 -38.53 16.29 20.18
CA GLU A 149 -38.21 16.76 21.53
C GLU A 149 -36.75 16.43 21.90
N PRO A 150 -36.09 17.29 22.72
CA PRO A 150 -34.76 17.06 23.21
C PRO A 150 -34.74 15.97 24.33
N THR A 151 -34.99 14.73 23.94
CA THR A 151 -34.94 13.59 24.86
C THR A 151 -33.48 13.12 25.07
N PRO A 152 -33.15 12.44 26.19
CA PRO A 152 -31.83 11.87 26.39
C PRO A 152 -31.38 10.98 25.25
N ALA A 153 -32.28 10.16 24.68
CA ALA A 153 -31.97 9.27 23.55
C ALA A 153 -31.59 10.04 22.28
N ASN A 154 -32.29 11.16 21.97
CA ASN A 154 -31.99 11.99 20.82
C ASN A 154 -30.63 12.72 21.00
N MET A 155 -30.33 13.17 22.23
CA MET A 155 -29.03 13.78 22.55
C MET A 155 -27.89 12.77 22.46
N GLU A 156 -28.10 11.55 22.93
CA GLU A 156 -27.14 10.47 22.81
C GLU A 156 -26.86 10.09 21.35
N SER A 157 -27.88 10.06 20.49
CA SER A 157 -27.72 9.85 19.06
C SER A 157 -26.85 10.91 18.40
N ILE A 158 -27.04 12.20 18.75
CA ILE A 158 -26.21 13.32 18.26
C ILE A 158 -24.78 13.17 18.76
N LEU A 159 -24.59 12.83 20.03
CA LEU A 159 -23.28 12.64 20.63
C LEU A 159 -22.52 11.48 19.93
N ASN A 160 -23.19 10.38 19.68
CA ASN A 160 -22.63 9.23 18.96
C ASN A 160 -22.18 9.58 17.53
N GLN A 161 -22.96 10.41 16.81
CA GLN A 161 -22.53 10.90 15.49
C GLN A 161 -21.33 11.85 15.58
N THR A 162 -21.25 12.65 16.65
CA THR A 162 -20.11 13.54 16.89
C THR A 162 -18.84 12.77 17.20
N HIS A 163 -18.94 11.74 18.04
CA HIS A 163 -17.80 10.82 18.32
C HIS A 163 -17.31 10.14 17.05
N ARG A 164 -18.22 9.60 16.23
CA ARG A 164 -17.89 8.99 14.94
C ARG A 164 -17.15 9.95 14.00
N LEU A 165 -17.54 11.22 13.98
CA LEU A 165 -16.86 12.25 13.19
C LEU A 165 -15.46 12.54 13.74
N SER A 166 -15.31 12.60 15.07
CA SER A 166 -14.02 12.80 15.73
C SER A 166 -13.05 11.66 15.44
N ASP A 167 -13.52 10.42 15.49
CA ASP A 167 -12.72 9.23 15.17
C ASP A 167 -12.24 9.25 13.72
N LEU A 168 -13.10 9.67 12.79
CA LEU A 168 -12.73 9.79 11.38
C LEU A 168 -11.66 10.88 11.17
N ILE A 169 -11.77 12.02 11.86
CA ILE A 169 -10.77 13.10 11.79
C ILE A 169 -9.44 12.63 12.39
N ALA A 170 -9.45 11.95 13.53
CA ALA A 170 -8.25 11.40 14.14
C ALA A 170 -7.54 10.42 13.20
N PHE A 171 -8.31 9.53 12.56
CA PHE A 171 -7.78 8.62 11.54
C PHE A 171 -7.11 9.36 10.36
N LEU A 172 -7.73 10.43 9.86
CA LEU A 172 -7.17 11.22 8.75
C LEU A 172 -5.85 11.92 9.12
N LEU A 173 -5.76 12.41 10.35
CA LEU A 173 -4.52 13.00 10.88
C LEU A 173 -3.42 11.93 11.00
N ASP A 174 -3.75 10.76 11.50
CA ASP A 174 -2.82 9.64 11.59
C ASP A 174 -2.35 9.18 10.21
N LEU A 175 -3.27 9.09 9.25
CA LEU A 175 -2.96 8.76 7.86
C LEU A 175 -2.00 9.79 7.22
N SER A 176 -2.25 11.08 7.44
CA SER A 176 -1.38 12.15 6.95
C SER A 176 0.04 12.06 7.54
N ARG A 177 0.15 11.71 8.83
CA ARG A 177 1.45 11.48 9.49
C ARG A 177 2.17 10.25 8.93
N MET A 178 1.43 9.19 8.58
CA MET A 178 1.98 8.01 7.90
C MET A 178 2.63 8.36 6.56
N GLU A 179 1.87 9.06 5.71
CA GLU A 179 2.34 9.42 4.36
C GLU A 179 3.55 10.36 4.42
N ALA A 180 3.63 11.19 5.46
CA ALA A 180 4.79 12.06 5.70
C ALA A 180 6.02 11.32 6.25
N GLY A 181 5.93 10.01 6.56
CA GLY A 181 7.02 9.28 7.24
C GLY A 181 7.35 9.83 8.64
N ALA A 182 6.48 10.67 9.21
CA ALA A 182 6.73 11.43 10.43
C ALA A 182 6.14 10.76 11.69
N ALA A 183 5.69 9.50 11.60
CA ALA A 183 5.17 8.78 12.76
C ALA A 183 6.34 8.33 13.66
N SER A 184 6.79 9.20 14.56
CA SER A 184 7.69 8.81 15.65
C SER A 184 6.89 8.07 16.72
N LEU A 185 7.25 6.81 16.99
CA LEU A 185 6.67 6.05 18.09
C LEU A 185 7.25 6.52 19.42
N GLN A 186 6.41 6.62 20.44
CA GLN A 186 6.82 6.81 21.82
C GLN A 186 7.01 5.43 22.48
N ILE A 187 8.19 4.86 22.32
CA ILE A 187 8.47 3.50 22.78
C ILE A 187 8.72 3.50 24.29
N GLU A 188 7.89 2.76 25.01
CA GLU A 188 8.00 2.51 26.45
C GLU A 188 7.97 1.01 26.72
N ARG A 189 8.55 0.60 27.84
CA ARG A 189 8.47 -0.79 28.31
C ARG A 189 7.37 -0.90 29.37
N PHE A 190 6.45 -1.83 29.16
CA PHE A 190 5.29 -2.03 30.03
C PHE A 190 4.96 -3.52 30.19
N ASN A 191 4.11 -3.84 31.20
CA ASN A 191 3.51 -5.15 31.35
C ASN A 191 2.37 -5.31 30.35
N PHE A 192 2.42 -6.37 29.55
CA PHE A 192 1.45 -6.57 28.46
C PHE A 192 0.08 -7.02 29.00
N ALA A 193 0.03 -7.80 30.07
CA ALA A 193 -1.24 -8.24 30.69
C ALA A 193 -2.01 -7.04 31.25
N ASP A 194 -1.33 -6.19 32.05
CA ASP A 194 -1.94 -4.97 32.61
C ASP A 194 -2.45 -4.04 31.49
N PHE A 195 -1.66 -3.88 30.42
CA PHE A 195 -2.02 -3.06 29.28
C PHE A 195 -3.28 -3.59 28.55
N ILE A 196 -3.40 -4.91 28.34
CA ILE A 196 -4.60 -5.50 27.71
C ILE A 196 -5.81 -5.33 28.63
N ASP A 197 -5.68 -5.55 29.93
CA ASP A 197 -6.76 -5.39 30.92
C ASP A 197 -7.30 -3.94 30.90
N GLU A 198 -6.41 -2.92 30.97
CA GLU A 198 -6.79 -1.52 30.82
C GLU A 198 -7.46 -1.18 29.48
N THR A 199 -7.12 -1.92 28.43
CA THR A 199 -7.70 -1.71 27.08
C THR A 199 -9.08 -2.33 26.97
N ILE A 200 -9.35 -3.42 27.69
CA ILE A 200 -10.62 -4.13 27.70
C ILE A 200 -11.67 -3.40 28.52
N GLU A 201 -11.33 -2.85 29.67
CA GLU A 201 -12.27 -2.24 30.63
C GLU A 201 -13.27 -1.26 29.98
N PRO A 202 -12.87 -0.29 29.12
CA PRO A 202 -13.82 0.59 28.43
C PRO A 202 -14.73 -0.14 27.44
N LEU A 203 -14.25 -1.23 26.82
CA LEU A 203 -15.01 -2.01 25.86
C LEU A 203 -16.11 -2.84 26.54
N GLU A 204 -15.83 -3.44 27.69
CA GLU A 204 -16.80 -4.17 28.49
C GLU A 204 -17.93 -3.23 28.98
N ILE A 205 -17.58 -2.02 29.43
CA ILE A 205 -18.56 -1.01 29.84
C ILE A 205 -19.47 -0.63 28.66
N ALA A 206 -18.89 -0.42 27.47
CA ALA A 206 -19.65 -0.06 26.27
C ALA A 206 -20.54 -1.19 25.75
N ASP A 207 -20.14 -2.45 25.98
CA ASP A 207 -20.86 -3.66 25.53
C ASP A 207 -21.88 -4.19 26.53
N SER A 208 -22.05 -3.55 27.67
CA SER A 208 -22.89 -4.02 28.79
C SER A 208 -24.36 -4.33 28.43
N GLY A 209 -24.82 -3.92 27.24
CA GLY A 209 -26.16 -4.21 26.70
C GLY A 209 -26.28 -5.55 25.97
N HIS A 210 -25.18 -6.19 25.56
CA HIS A 210 -25.15 -7.42 24.76
C HIS A 210 -24.69 -8.65 25.54
N ALA A 211 -24.28 -8.47 26.81
CA ALA A 211 -23.85 -9.54 27.74
C ALA A 211 -22.68 -10.41 27.22
N HIS A 212 -21.84 -9.87 26.34
CA HIS A 212 -20.59 -10.55 25.99
C HIS A 212 -19.64 -10.58 27.21
N THR A 213 -18.84 -11.62 27.29
CA THR A 213 -17.73 -11.71 28.23
C THR A 213 -16.42 -11.72 27.47
N ILE A 214 -15.37 -11.13 28.04
CA ILE A 214 -14.01 -11.23 27.48
C ILE A 214 -13.23 -12.21 28.35
N ASP A 215 -12.77 -13.30 27.73
CA ASP A 215 -11.95 -14.31 28.39
C ASP A 215 -10.50 -14.12 28.03
N MET A 216 -9.70 -13.61 28.98
CA MET A 216 -8.32 -13.21 28.75
C MET A 216 -7.34 -14.25 29.29
N HIS A 217 -6.49 -14.77 28.41
CA HIS A 217 -5.38 -15.67 28.73
C HIS A 217 -4.05 -15.05 28.29
N VAL A 218 -3.53 -14.15 29.10
CA VAL A 218 -2.24 -13.45 28.89
C VAL A 218 -1.31 -13.78 30.05
N PRO A 219 -0.04 -14.14 29.84
CA PRO A 219 0.92 -14.38 30.93
C PRO A 219 1.18 -13.11 31.75
N ASP A 220 1.07 -13.21 33.08
CA ASP A 220 1.18 -12.06 34.00
C ASP A 220 2.55 -11.36 33.97
N ASP A 221 3.63 -12.08 33.63
CA ASP A 221 5.01 -11.58 33.61
C ASP A 221 5.48 -11.14 32.20
N LEU A 222 4.59 -11.14 31.21
CA LEU A 222 4.92 -10.76 29.85
C LEU A 222 5.13 -9.25 29.74
N THR A 223 6.33 -8.86 29.34
CA THR A 223 6.67 -7.44 29.08
C THR A 223 6.90 -7.19 27.59
N MET A 224 6.57 -6.00 27.15
CA MET A 224 6.71 -5.54 25.75
C MET A 224 7.30 -4.13 25.69
N GLU A 225 7.96 -3.79 24.59
CA GLU A 225 8.37 -2.43 24.22
C GLU A 225 7.53 -1.94 23.05
N GLY A 226 6.85 -0.81 23.23
CA GLY A 226 5.97 -0.27 22.18
C GLY A 226 5.37 1.07 22.55
N ASP A 227 4.67 1.68 21.61
CA ASP A 227 3.86 2.88 21.83
C ASP A 227 2.47 2.44 22.30
N GLN A 228 2.20 2.66 23.60
CA GLN A 228 0.96 2.20 24.23
C GLN A 228 -0.28 2.79 23.58
N ASP A 229 -0.26 4.06 23.15
CA ASP A 229 -1.42 4.69 22.51
C ASP A 229 -1.75 4.02 21.17
N ARG A 230 -0.74 3.72 20.39
CA ARG A 230 -0.91 3.04 19.09
C ARG A 230 -1.33 1.58 19.26
N LEU A 231 -0.77 0.90 20.24
CA LEU A 231 -1.17 -0.48 20.55
C LEU A 231 -2.58 -0.53 21.13
N ARG A 232 -2.96 0.42 22.00
CA ARG A 232 -4.33 0.57 22.50
C ARG A 232 -5.32 0.74 21.32
N GLN A 233 -4.98 1.58 20.37
CA GLN A 233 -5.79 1.75 19.14
C GLN A 233 -5.91 0.46 18.34
N LEU A 234 -4.83 -0.33 18.22
CA LEU A 234 -4.82 -1.64 17.57
C LEU A 234 -5.81 -2.60 18.26
N PHE A 235 -5.61 -2.83 19.57
CA PHE A 235 -6.40 -3.81 20.31
C PHE A 235 -7.86 -3.40 20.46
N THR A 236 -8.14 -2.12 20.71
CA THR A 236 -9.52 -1.60 20.74
C THR A 236 -10.26 -1.86 19.42
N ASN A 237 -9.61 -1.67 18.27
CA ASN A 237 -10.22 -1.91 16.97
C ASN A 237 -10.47 -3.41 16.71
N VAL A 238 -9.53 -4.29 17.08
CA VAL A 238 -9.68 -5.74 16.84
C VAL A 238 -10.70 -6.33 17.82
N ILE A 239 -10.58 -6.02 19.13
CA ILE A 239 -11.49 -6.54 20.17
C ILE A 239 -12.90 -5.97 19.96
N GLY A 240 -13.04 -4.67 19.69
CA GLY A 240 -14.34 -4.06 19.38
C GLY A 240 -14.99 -4.65 18.12
N ASN A 241 -14.19 -5.01 17.12
CA ASN A 241 -14.70 -5.75 15.95
C ASN A 241 -15.14 -7.17 16.33
N ALA A 242 -14.40 -7.85 17.19
CA ALA A 242 -14.75 -9.19 17.68
C ALA A 242 -16.06 -9.16 18.47
N LEU A 243 -16.23 -8.24 19.42
CA LEU A 243 -17.48 -8.04 20.17
C LEU A 243 -18.66 -7.77 19.23
N LYS A 244 -18.52 -6.84 18.31
CA LYS A 244 -19.57 -6.47 17.36
C LYS A 244 -20.06 -7.63 16.48
N HIS A 245 -19.20 -8.59 16.18
CA HIS A 245 -19.50 -9.74 15.30
C HIS A 245 -19.67 -11.05 16.06
N SER A 246 -19.60 -11.02 17.39
CA SER A 246 -19.98 -12.14 18.26
C SER A 246 -21.51 -12.26 18.34
N PRO A 247 -22.06 -13.47 18.41
CA PRO A 247 -23.45 -13.66 18.83
C PRO A 247 -23.64 -13.21 20.29
N ASP A 248 -24.83 -12.68 20.61
CA ASP A 248 -25.19 -12.33 22.00
C ASP A 248 -24.91 -13.49 22.95
N ASP A 249 -24.59 -13.20 24.20
CA ASP A 249 -24.29 -14.18 25.26
C ASP A 249 -23.09 -15.11 24.95
N THR A 250 -22.16 -14.69 24.07
CA THR A 250 -20.92 -15.45 23.81
C THR A 250 -19.70 -14.74 24.35
N ALA A 251 -18.60 -15.47 24.55
CA ALA A 251 -17.32 -14.88 24.94
C ALA A 251 -16.52 -14.41 23.71
N VAL A 252 -15.68 -13.39 23.90
CA VAL A 252 -14.54 -13.09 23.04
C VAL A 252 -13.29 -13.57 23.75
N LEU A 253 -12.52 -14.43 23.10
CA LEU A 253 -11.34 -15.06 23.70
C LEU A 253 -10.09 -14.32 23.23
N ILE A 254 -9.22 -13.94 24.21
CA ILE A 254 -7.93 -13.32 23.95
C ILE A 254 -6.84 -14.25 24.49
N GLU A 255 -6.12 -14.89 23.59
CA GLU A 255 -5.03 -15.82 23.91
C GLU A 255 -3.70 -15.22 23.51
N THR A 256 -2.77 -15.06 24.45
CA THR A 256 -1.42 -14.51 24.18
C THR A 256 -0.33 -15.50 24.55
N HIS A 257 0.65 -15.63 23.69
CA HIS A 257 1.84 -16.41 23.96
C HIS A 257 3.11 -15.75 23.40
N GLU A 258 4.23 -16.01 24.06
CA GLU A 258 5.55 -15.55 23.58
C GLU A 258 6.14 -16.59 22.62
N ASN A 259 6.51 -16.16 21.42
CA ASN A 259 7.33 -16.96 20.51
C ASN A 259 8.81 -16.64 20.71
N LYS A 260 9.46 -17.43 21.58
CA LYS A 260 10.86 -17.25 21.97
C LYS A 260 11.85 -17.43 20.80
N THR A 261 11.44 -18.09 19.73
CA THR A 261 12.32 -18.30 18.55
C THR A 261 12.50 -17.02 17.74
N ASN A 262 11.43 -16.26 17.62
CA ASN A 262 11.40 -15.04 16.81
C ASN A 262 11.39 -13.75 17.66
N ASP A 263 11.42 -13.90 18.98
CA ASP A 263 11.30 -12.77 19.94
C ASP A 263 10.04 -11.92 19.66
N THR A 264 8.91 -12.59 19.50
CA THR A 264 7.62 -11.97 19.20
C THR A 264 6.55 -12.39 20.19
N ILE A 265 5.58 -11.51 20.38
CA ILE A 265 4.34 -11.77 21.11
C ILE A 265 3.27 -12.05 20.07
N VAL A 266 2.57 -13.16 20.21
CA VAL A 266 1.45 -13.53 19.35
C VAL A 266 0.18 -13.51 20.19
N THR A 267 -0.79 -12.69 19.77
CA THR A 267 -2.09 -12.58 20.42
C THR A 267 -3.19 -12.94 19.42
N ASN A 268 -4.00 -13.91 19.77
CA ASN A 268 -5.19 -14.33 19.04
C ASN A 268 -6.42 -13.70 19.70
N VAL A 269 -7.26 -13.06 18.90
CA VAL A 269 -8.56 -12.55 19.32
C VAL A 269 -9.62 -13.32 18.55
N VAL A 270 -10.30 -14.24 19.24
CA VAL A 270 -11.27 -15.15 18.65
C VAL A 270 -12.68 -14.74 19.03
N ASN A 271 -13.52 -14.52 18.03
CA ASN A 271 -14.95 -14.37 18.24
C ASN A 271 -15.71 -15.60 17.69
N PHE A 272 -16.76 -16.03 18.38
CA PHE A 272 -17.53 -17.25 18.04
C PHE A 272 -18.63 -17.00 16.99
N GLY A 273 -18.46 -15.95 16.18
CA GLY A 273 -19.36 -15.62 15.07
C GLY A 273 -19.06 -16.38 13.78
N SER A 274 -19.53 -15.83 12.68
CA SER A 274 -19.28 -16.42 11.36
C SER A 274 -17.81 -16.33 10.97
N GLN A 275 -17.28 -17.39 10.40
CA GLN A 275 -15.92 -17.40 9.81
C GLN A 275 -15.82 -16.42 8.65
N ILE A 276 -14.64 -15.83 8.49
CA ILE A 276 -14.33 -14.95 7.37
C ILE A 276 -13.85 -15.79 6.19
N PRO A 277 -14.54 -15.74 5.03
CA PRO A 277 -14.12 -16.47 3.83
C PRO A 277 -12.68 -16.12 3.43
N VAL A 278 -11.92 -17.09 2.93
CA VAL A 278 -10.49 -16.92 2.58
C VAL A 278 -10.28 -15.77 1.62
N GLU A 279 -11.19 -15.62 0.65
CA GLU A 279 -11.13 -14.57 -0.38
C GLU A 279 -11.31 -13.15 0.21
N ALA A 280 -12.01 -13.05 1.35
CA ALA A 280 -12.28 -11.76 2.00
C ALA A 280 -11.23 -11.37 3.04
N ARG A 281 -10.35 -12.29 3.49
CA ARG A 281 -9.42 -12.07 4.60
C ARG A 281 -8.40 -10.96 4.37
N SER A 282 -7.95 -10.78 3.13
CA SER A 282 -7.08 -9.67 2.76
C SER A 282 -7.84 -8.35 2.66
N ASP A 283 -9.07 -8.41 2.16
CA ASP A 283 -9.87 -7.23 1.84
C ASP A 283 -10.46 -6.55 3.06
N ILE A 284 -10.77 -7.29 4.14
CA ILE A 284 -11.31 -6.70 5.38
C ILE A 284 -10.35 -5.71 6.06
N PHE A 285 -9.05 -5.78 5.76
CA PHE A 285 -8.03 -4.82 6.22
C PHE A 285 -7.84 -3.62 5.28
N ARG A 286 -8.56 -3.57 4.14
CA ARG A 286 -8.56 -2.41 3.26
C ARG A 286 -9.44 -1.32 3.88
N ARG A 287 -9.08 -0.08 3.62
CA ARG A 287 -9.80 1.10 4.12
C ARG A 287 -11.22 1.14 3.55
N PHE A 288 -12.19 1.50 4.38
CA PHE A 288 -13.62 1.66 4.02
C PHE A 288 -14.33 0.38 3.57
N VAL A 289 -13.73 -0.78 3.76
CA VAL A 289 -14.39 -2.05 3.49
C VAL A 289 -15.33 -2.38 4.65
N LYS A 290 -16.61 -2.55 4.32
CA LYS A 290 -17.65 -2.99 5.25
C LYS A 290 -18.01 -4.44 4.91
N GLY A 291 -18.08 -5.30 5.92
CA GLY A 291 -18.54 -6.67 5.73
C GLY A 291 -19.97 -6.67 5.15
N LYS A 292 -20.26 -7.60 4.24
CA LYS A 292 -21.63 -7.84 3.78
C LYS A 292 -22.39 -8.50 4.91
N THR A 293 -22.99 -7.70 5.76
CA THR A 293 -24.04 -8.16 6.67
C THR A 293 -25.33 -8.36 5.87
N GLY A 294 -26.13 -9.40 6.22
CA GLY A 294 -27.37 -9.75 5.51
C GLY A 294 -28.37 -8.59 5.44
N PRO A 295 -29.40 -8.70 4.59
CA PRO A 295 -30.35 -7.62 4.40
C PRO A 295 -31.08 -7.30 5.73
N GLY A 296 -30.82 -6.10 6.26
CA GLY A 296 -31.50 -5.56 7.45
C GLY A 296 -30.59 -5.16 8.62
N THR A 297 -29.31 -5.47 8.61
CA THR A 297 -28.36 -5.01 9.62
C THR A 297 -27.43 -3.97 9.00
N GLU A 298 -27.68 -2.69 9.23
CA GLU A 298 -26.73 -1.63 8.95
C GLU A 298 -25.49 -1.87 9.82
N SER A 299 -24.44 -2.36 9.21
CA SER A 299 -23.12 -2.47 9.86
C SER A 299 -22.65 -1.06 10.19
N GLY A 300 -22.94 -0.58 11.41
CA GLY A 300 -22.71 0.78 11.88
C GLY A 300 -21.24 1.17 12.06
N GLY A 301 -20.29 0.59 11.29
CA GLY A 301 -18.88 0.92 11.35
C GLY A 301 -18.41 1.75 10.17
N THR A 302 -17.31 2.51 10.36
CA THR A 302 -16.65 3.32 9.31
C THR A 302 -15.89 2.47 8.29
N GLY A 303 -15.66 1.19 8.55
CA GLY A 303 -14.77 0.34 7.75
C GLY A 303 -13.28 0.72 7.87
N LEU A 304 -12.92 1.46 8.91
CA LEU A 304 -11.55 1.95 9.15
C LEU A 304 -10.84 1.15 10.26
N GLY A 305 -11.56 0.60 11.22
CA GLY A 305 -10.99 0.00 12.43
C GLY A 305 -9.91 -1.06 12.15
N LEU A 306 -10.19 -2.05 11.31
CA LEU A 306 -9.20 -3.09 10.98
C LEU A 306 -8.01 -2.55 10.17
N SER A 307 -8.21 -1.53 9.34
CA SER A 307 -7.11 -0.90 8.61
C SER A 307 -6.20 -0.09 9.55
N ILE A 308 -6.76 0.55 10.57
CA ILE A 308 -6.01 1.22 11.65
C ILE A 308 -5.23 0.18 12.48
N ALA A 309 -5.88 -0.92 12.85
CA ALA A 309 -5.23 -1.99 13.58
C ALA A 309 -4.02 -2.56 12.82
N ARG A 310 -4.18 -2.85 11.54
CA ARG A 310 -3.08 -3.32 10.68
C ARG A 310 -1.95 -2.31 10.60
N TRP A 311 -2.28 -1.04 10.46
CA TRP A 311 -1.27 0.02 10.43
C TRP A 311 -0.50 0.14 11.75
N ALA A 312 -1.19 0.17 12.89
CA ALA A 312 -0.54 0.25 14.20
C ALA A 312 0.39 -0.93 14.45
N ALA A 313 0.01 -2.15 14.01
CA ALA A 313 0.89 -3.30 14.03
C ALA A 313 2.13 -3.11 13.14
N GLN A 314 1.95 -2.63 11.92
CA GLN A 314 3.04 -2.38 10.98
C GLN A 314 4.03 -1.32 11.47
N LEU A 315 3.58 -0.28 12.16
CA LEU A 315 4.45 0.71 12.80
C LEU A 315 5.40 0.07 13.83
N HIS A 316 4.95 -0.98 14.50
CA HIS A 316 5.74 -1.76 15.45
C HIS A 316 6.55 -2.89 14.80
N GLY A 317 6.55 -2.99 13.45
CA GLY A 317 7.19 -4.10 12.73
C GLY A 317 6.44 -5.42 12.84
N GLY A 318 5.17 -5.37 13.26
CA GLY A 318 4.29 -6.54 13.43
C GLY A 318 3.30 -6.72 12.28
N THR A 319 2.38 -7.67 12.46
CA THR A 319 1.33 -8.01 11.49
C THR A 319 0.02 -8.33 12.19
N VAL A 320 -1.09 -8.10 11.47
CA VAL A 320 -2.42 -8.58 11.83
C VAL A 320 -2.99 -9.38 10.65
N ARG A 321 -3.48 -10.58 10.91
CA ARG A 321 -4.06 -11.45 9.89
C ARG A 321 -5.23 -12.25 10.44
N VAL A 322 -6.10 -12.77 9.58
CA VAL A 322 -7.11 -13.75 9.94
C VAL A 322 -6.53 -15.14 9.72
N VAL A 323 -6.62 -15.97 10.72
CA VAL A 323 -6.21 -17.38 10.66
C VAL A 323 -7.42 -18.31 10.71
N ASP A 324 -7.21 -19.57 10.35
CA ASP A 324 -8.27 -20.58 10.40
C ASP A 324 -8.50 -21.03 11.84
N ASP A 325 -9.70 -20.83 12.34
CA ASP A 325 -10.14 -21.38 13.62
C ASP A 325 -11.56 -21.97 13.46
N PRO A 326 -11.79 -23.22 13.87
CA PRO A 326 -13.11 -23.85 13.77
C PRO A 326 -14.14 -23.20 14.68
N ARG A 327 -13.73 -22.43 15.69
CA ARG A 327 -14.60 -21.74 16.65
C ARG A 327 -15.29 -20.52 16.05
N GLY A 328 -14.63 -19.83 15.09
CA GLY A 328 -15.18 -18.61 14.49
C GLY A 328 -14.15 -17.81 13.70
N ALA A 329 -14.17 -16.48 13.80
CA ALA A 329 -13.15 -15.64 13.21
C ALA A 329 -12.02 -15.39 14.22
N ASP A 330 -10.79 -15.71 13.84
CA ASP A 330 -9.59 -15.53 14.65
C ASP A 330 -8.67 -14.48 14.02
N PHE A 331 -8.41 -13.42 14.77
CA PHE A 331 -7.48 -12.37 14.41
C PHE A 331 -6.15 -12.59 15.14
N GLU A 332 -5.16 -13.06 14.42
CA GLU A 332 -3.80 -13.23 14.92
C GLU A 332 -3.01 -11.93 14.77
N ILE A 333 -2.53 -11.41 15.89
CA ILE A 333 -1.69 -10.22 15.99
C ILE A 333 -0.28 -10.68 16.38
N THR A 334 0.71 -10.43 15.55
CA THR A 334 2.12 -10.74 15.85
C THR A 334 2.89 -9.43 15.97
N LEU A 335 3.52 -9.20 17.13
CA LEU A 335 4.29 -8.00 17.42
C LEU A 335 5.70 -8.37 17.90
N PRO A 336 6.76 -7.65 17.54
CA PRO A 336 8.08 -7.80 18.16
C PRO A 336 7.98 -7.49 19.65
N LYS A 337 8.63 -8.29 20.49
CA LYS A 337 8.68 -8.04 21.93
C LYS A 337 9.54 -6.82 22.26
N HIS A 338 10.60 -6.63 21.51
CA HIS A 338 11.49 -5.48 21.60
C HIS A 338 11.38 -4.63 20.34
N HIS A 339 11.37 -3.30 20.51
CA HIS A 339 11.31 -2.41 19.36
C HIS A 339 12.60 -2.50 18.54
N ILE A 340 12.47 -2.97 17.30
CA ILE A 340 13.56 -2.98 16.32
C ILE A 340 13.60 -1.58 15.69
N GLN A 341 14.51 -0.74 16.17
CA GLN A 341 14.80 0.53 15.50
C GLN A 341 15.31 0.21 14.09
N ALA A 342 14.46 0.35 13.08
CA ALA A 342 14.89 0.19 11.69
C ALA A 342 15.90 1.30 11.39
N ASP A 343 17.19 0.92 11.26
CA ASP A 343 18.30 1.78 10.86
C ASP A 343 18.14 2.16 9.37
N VAL A 344 17.11 2.92 9.02
CA VAL A 344 16.83 3.41 7.66
C VAL A 344 17.82 4.51 7.23
N ALA A 345 18.71 4.95 8.12
CA ALA A 345 19.59 6.10 7.86
C ALA A 345 21.03 5.74 7.42
N LYS A 346 21.45 4.47 7.35
CA LYS A 346 22.87 4.12 7.07
C LYS A 346 23.19 3.54 5.70
N SER A 347 22.21 3.23 4.86
CA SER A 347 22.54 2.69 3.52
C SER A 347 22.69 3.75 2.42
N ALA A 348 22.44 5.03 2.71
CA ALA A 348 22.55 6.10 1.71
C ALA A 348 23.89 6.85 1.70
N HIS A 349 24.86 6.53 2.58
CA HIS A 349 26.12 7.30 2.71
C HIS A 349 27.41 6.47 2.69
N SER A 350 27.38 5.22 2.24
CA SER A 350 28.60 4.41 2.09
C SER A 350 28.95 4.06 0.65
N GLY A 351 28.67 4.96 -0.27
CA GLY A 351 28.98 4.83 -1.71
C GLY A 351 29.87 5.92 -2.25
N ASP A 352 30.86 6.43 -1.44
CA ASP A 352 31.96 7.26 -1.97
C ASP A 352 33.18 7.12 -1.04
N ALA A 353 34.06 6.18 -1.39
CA ALA A 353 35.48 6.20 -1.09
C ALA A 353 36.22 5.31 -2.10
#